data_fd159e5c67dce44560143e3aa774be90
#
_entry.id   fd159e5c67dce44560143e3aa774be90
#
_cell.length_a   1.000
_cell.length_b   1.000
_cell.length_c   1.000
_cell.angle_alpha   90.00
_cell.angle_beta   90.00
_cell.angle_gamma   90.00
#
_symmetry.space_group_name_H-M   'P 1'
#
loop_
_entity.id
_entity.type
_entity.pdbx_description
1 polymer ?
#
loop_
_entity_poly.entity_id
_entity_poly.type
_entity_poly.pdbx_seq_one_letter_code
_entity_poly.pdbx_strand_id
1 'polypeptide(L)'
;NGASFAGQLIGLYTSLMGSGWFVVIALAALTTMVSTTLTTLDASPRVMAHTSKLLKIPVLQKQQSWLLILTLGTCLIFVFLASEMGLLVKIATILSFITAPFYAALNLRLVTSKHIPLAHQPKGWLKVASVLGILFLLGFSGVYLYVIF
;
A
#
# COMPACT_ATOMS: atom_id res chain seq x y z
N ASN A 1 -19.45 -9.87 -1.54
CA ASN A 1 -19.59 -9.27 -2.86
C ASN A 1 -19.07 -7.83 -2.83
N GLY A 2 -18.21 -7.43 -3.80
CA GLY A 2 -17.56 -6.12 -3.81
C GLY A 2 -18.53 -4.93 -3.77
N ALA A 3 -19.66 -5.05 -4.45
CA ALA A 3 -20.70 -4.02 -4.46
C ALA A 3 -21.37 -3.84 -3.08
N SER A 4 -21.61 -4.92 -2.34
CA SER A 4 -22.15 -4.85 -0.98
C SER A 4 -21.14 -4.24 0.01
N PHE A 5 -19.87 -4.54 -0.16
CA PHE A 5 -18.80 -3.94 0.66
C PHE A 5 -18.69 -2.42 0.42
N ALA A 6 -18.70 -2.00 -0.85
CA ALA A 6 -18.70 -0.57 -1.20
C ALA A 6 -19.95 0.15 -0.64
N GLY A 7 -21.12 -0.47 -0.75
CA GLY A 7 -22.37 0.06 -0.20
C GLY A 7 -22.34 0.21 1.33
N GLN A 8 -21.78 -0.78 2.05
CA GLN A 8 -21.59 -0.71 3.50
C GLN A 8 -20.65 0.43 3.89
N LEU A 9 -19.55 0.61 3.17
CA LEU A 9 -18.56 1.63 3.44
C LEU A 9 -19.14 3.05 3.21
N ILE A 10 -19.85 3.24 2.10
CA ILE A 10 -20.57 4.50 1.81
C ILE A 10 -21.66 4.74 2.85
N GLY A 11 -22.39 3.69 3.24
CA GLY A 11 -23.44 3.75 4.26
C GLY A 11 -22.94 4.19 5.63
N LEU A 12 -21.76 3.74 6.04
CA LEU A 12 -21.09 4.18 7.28
C LEU A 12 -20.83 5.69 7.29
N TYR A 13 -20.29 6.22 6.19
CA TYR A 13 -20.04 7.66 6.09
C TYR A 13 -21.33 8.48 6.01
N THR A 14 -22.33 8.00 5.27
CA THR A 14 -23.62 8.70 5.15
C THR A 14 -24.42 8.67 6.44
N SER A 15 -24.29 7.64 7.26
CA SER A 15 -24.92 7.60 8.60
C SER A 15 -24.37 8.65 9.55
N LEU A 16 -23.10 9.03 9.40
CA LEU A 16 -22.44 10.05 10.21
C LEU A 16 -22.69 11.48 9.67
N MET A 17 -22.69 11.65 8.34
CA MET A 17 -22.74 12.96 7.69
C MET A 17 -24.14 13.36 7.22
N GLY A 18 -25.08 12.41 7.21
CA GLY A 18 -26.44 12.62 6.70
C GLY A 18 -26.63 12.10 5.27
N SER A 19 -27.87 11.70 4.95
CA SER A 19 -28.23 11.07 3.67
C SER A 19 -27.99 11.96 2.42
N GLY A 20 -28.03 13.29 2.58
CA GLY A 20 -27.76 14.22 1.49
C GLY A 20 -26.33 14.17 0.94
N TRP A 21 -25.38 13.62 1.70
CA TRP A 21 -23.97 13.50 1.28
C TRP A 21 -23.64 12.23 0.50
N PHE A 22 -24.61 11.34 0.30
CA PHE A 22 -24.41 10.06 -0.39
C PHE A 22 -23.70 10.21 -1.75
N VAL A 23 -24.16 11.13 -2.60
CA VAL A 23 -23.62 11.33 -3.95
C VAL A 23 -22.17 11.82 -3.88
N VAL A 24 -21.88 12.76 -2.99
CA VAL A 24 -20.53 13.32 -2.82
C VAL A 24 -19.56 12.25 -2.33
N ILE A 25 -19.95 11.46 -1.34
CA ILE A 25 -19.15 10.37 -0.79
C ILE A 25 -18.90 9.27 -1.84
N ALA A 26 -19.94 8.91 -2.60
CA ALA A 26 -19.83 7.91 -3.66
C ALA A 26 -18.89 8.37 -4.78
N LEU A 27 -18.98 9.64 -5.22
CA LEU A 27 -18.06 10.21 -6.20
C LEU A 27 -16.63 10.31 -5.67
N ALA A 28 -16.44 10.70 -4.42
CA ALA A 28 -15.14 10.75 -3.79
C ALA A 28 -14.50 9.34 -3.70
N ALA A 29 -15.27 8.33 -3.31
CA ALA A 29 -14.83 6.94 -3.28
C ALA A 29 -14.45 6.44 -4.69
N LEU A 30 -15.27 6.70 -5.69
CA LEU A 30 -15.00 6.31 -7.07
C LEU A 30 -13.73 6.96 -7.61
N THR A 31 -13.61 8.29 -7.47
CA THR A 31 -12.42 9.03 -7.94
C THR A 31 -11.14 8.56 -7.24
N THR A 32 -11.20 8.32 -5.94
CA THR A 32 -10.05 7.80 -5.19
C THR A 32 -9.65 6.41 -5.67
N MET A 33 -10.61 5.51 -5.87
CA MET A 33 -10.36 4.16 -6.38
C MET A 33 -9.74 4.19 -7.78
N VAL A 34 -10.30 4.97 -8.70
CA VAL A 34 -9.78 5.12 -10.07
C VAL A 34 -8.37 5.71 -10.04
N SER A 35 -8.15 6.79 -9.30
CA SER A 35 -6.84 7.44 -9.18
C SER A 35 -5.78 6.50 -8.62
N THR A 36 -6.11 5.77 -7.54
CA THR A 36 -5.19 4.81 -6.92
C THR A 36 -4.85 3.67 -7.86
N THR A 37 -5.86 3.14 -8.58
CA THR A 37 -5.65 2.06 -9.55
C THR A 37 -4.73 2.49 -10.68
N LEU A 38 -4.98 3.67 -11.28
CA LEU A 38 -4.13 4.21 -12.36
C LEU A 38 -2.70 4.46 -11.88
N THR A 39 -2.54 5.06 -10.72
CA THR A 39 -1.21 5.33 -10.13
C THR A 39 -0.45 4.03 -9.87
N THR A 40 -1.12 3.01 -9.33
CA THR A 40 -0.50 1.71 -9.04
C THR A 40 -0.13 0.97 -10.32
N LEU A 41 -0.97 1.02 -11.36
CA LEU A 41 -0.70 0.40 -12.66
C LEU A 41 0.47 1.06 -13.41
N ASP A 42 0.73 2.34 -13.19
CA ASP A 42 1.89 3.02 -13.79
C ASP A 42 3.16 2.86 -12.92
N ALA A 43 3.06 3.14 -11.62
CA ALA A 43 4.22 3.18 -10.74
C ALA A 43 4.81 1.80 -10.45
N SER A 44 3.97 0.79 -10.17
CA SER A 44 4.46 -0.54 -9.76
C SER A 44 5.27 -1.24 -10.84
N PRO A 45 4.83 -1.33 -12.11
CA PRO A 45 5.63 -1.95 -13.18
C PRO A 45 6.94 -1.22 -13.43
N ARG A 46 6.95 0.11 -13.29
CA ARG A 46 8.14 0.95 -13.48
C ARG A 46 9.19 0.68 -12.41
N VAL A 47 8.79 0.66 -11.14
CA VAL A 47 9.68 0.34 -10.02
C VAL A 47 10.22 -1.08 -10.12
N MET A 48 9.36 -2.06 -10.42
CA MET A 48 9.75 -3.46 -10.58
C MET A 48 10.72 -3.66 -11.73
N ALA A 49 10.50 -3.02 -12.88
CA ALA A 49 11.42 -3.09 -14.01
C ALA A 49 12.79 -2.48 -13.67
N HIS A 50 12.80 -1.35 -12.95
CA HIS A 50 14.06 -0.74 -12.50
C HIS A 50 14.82 -1.64 -11.51
N THR A 51 14.13 -2.20 -10.55
CA THR A 51 14.70 -3.17 -9.60
C THR A 51 15.25 -4.41 -10.31
N SER A 52 14.53 -4.93 -11.30
CA SER A 52 14.97 -6.08 -12.10
C SER A 52 16.23 -5.78 -12.93
N LYS A 53 16.39 -4.54 -13.40
CA LYS A 53 17.63 -4.09 -14.05
C LYS A 53 18.80 -4.10 -13.07
N LEU A 54 18.61 -3.60 -11.86
CA LEU A 54 19.64 -3.61 -10.81
C LEU A 54 20.03 -5.04 -10.40
N LEU A 55 19.06 -5.95 -10.33
CA LEU A 55 19.28 -7.37 -10.02
C LEU A 55 19.78 -8.19 -11.24
N LYS A 56 19.95 -7.54 -12.40
CA LYS A 56 20.42 -8.19 -13.65
C LYS A 56 19.55 -9.39 -14.10
N ILE A 57 18.24 -9.33 -13.90
CA ILE A 57 17.29 -10.36 -14.33
C ILE A 57 16.82 -10.02 -15.77
N PRO A 58 17.34 -10.69 -16.82
CA PRO A 58 17.17 -10.21 -18.20
C PRO A 58 15.71 -10.22 -18.68
N VAL A 59 14.92 -11.21 -18.25
CA VAL A 59 13.53 -11.42 -18.72
C VAL A 59 12.58 -10.32 -18.19
N LEU A 60 12.86 -9.76 -17.02
CA LEU A 60 11.97 -8.86 -16.29
C LEU A 60 12.43 -7.39 -16.29
N GLN A 61 13.32 -7.01 -17.22
CA GLN A 61 13.84 -5.64 -17.28
C GLN A 61 12.89 -4.66 -17.99
N LYS A 62 11.90 -5.18 -18.73
CA LYS A 62 10.94 -4.35 -19.46
C LYS A 62 9.75 -4.04 -18.58
N GLN A 63 9.34 -2.77 -18.55
CA GLN A 63 8.14 -2.32 -17.84
C GLN A 63 6.88 -3.05 -18.33
N GLN A 64 6.80 -3.33 -19.63
CA GLN A 64 5.66 -4.04 -20.24
C GLN A 64 5.47 -5.45 -19.69
N SER A 65 6.58 -6.18 -19.41
CA SER A 65 6.50 -7.53 -18.83
C SER A 65 5.88 -7.48 -17.42
N TRP A 66 6.28 -6.51 -16.60
CA TRP A 66 5.70 -6.32 -15.27
C TRP A 66 4.27 -5.84 -15.32
N LEU A 67 3.93 -4.96 -16.29
CA LEU A 67 2.54 -4.53 -16.48
C LEU A 67 1.64 -5.72 -16.82
N LEU A 68 2.07 -6.62 -17.72
CA LEU A 68 1.33 -7.83 -18.04
C LEU A 68 1.17 -8.75 -16.83
N ILE A 69 2.26 -9.01 -16.09
CA ILE A 69 2.23 -9.87 -14.90
C ILE A 69 1.28 -9.33 -13.85
N LEU A 70 1.37 -8.03 -13.56
CA LEU A 70 0.53 -7.39 -12.54
C LEU A 70 -0.94 -7.33 -12.98
N THR A 71 -1.21 -7.03 -14.25
CA THR A 71 -2.59 -7.00 -14.78
C THR A 71 -3.19 -8.40 -14.78
N LEU A 72 -2.47 -9.41 -15.26
CA LEU A 72 -2.94 -10.80 -15.22
C LEU A 72 -3.16 -11.28 -13.79
N GLY A 73 -2.22 -10.98 -12.87
CA GLY A 73 -2.36 -11.30 -11.45
C GLY A 73 -3.59 -10.64 -10.83
N THR A 74 -3.83 -9.36 -11.13
CA THR A 74 -5.01 -8.64 -10.64
C THR A 74 -6.31 -9.23 -11.22
N CYS A 75 -6.35 -9.54 -12.52
CA CYS A 75 -7.51 -10.19 -13.14
C CYS A 75 -7.78 -11.57 -12.50
N LEU A 76 -6.74 -12.34 -12.23
CA LEU A 76 -6.84 -13.66 -11.62
C LEU A 76 -7.39 -13.55 -10.18
N ILE A 77 -6.87 -12.64 -9.38
CA ILE A 77 -7.40 -12.33 -8.04
C ILE A 77 -8.88 -11.91 -8.14
N PHE A 78 -9.21 -11.04 -9.09
CA PHE A 78 -10.58 -10.57 -9.25
C PHE A 78 -11.55 -11.72 -9.62
N VAL A 79 -11.17 -12.61 -10.54
CA VAL A 79 -12.00 -13.74 -10.95
C VAL A 79 -12.24 -14.73 -9.81
N PHE A 80 -11.21 -15.03 -9.02
CA PHE A 80 -11.30 -16.06 -7.97
C PHE A 80 -11.76 -15.52 -6.63
N LEU A 81 -11.45 -14.27 -6.28
CA LEU A 81 -11.68 -13.70 -4.95
C LEU A 81 -12.63 -12.49 -4.92
N ALA A 82 -13.29 -12.14 -6.03
CA ALA A 82 -14.21 -10.99 -6.06
C ALA A 82 -15.41 -11.15 -5.10
N SER A 83 -15.81 -12.39 -4.80
CA SER A 83 -16.85 -12.69 -3.81
C SER A 83 -16.39 -12.46 -2.36
N GLU A 84 -15.10 -12.54 -2.11
CA GLU A 84 -14.46 -12.51 -0.78
C GLU A 84 -13.71 -11.18 -0.53
N MET A 85 -14.33 -10.06 -0.88
CA MET A 85 -13.69 -8.73 -0.80
C MET A 85 -13.20 -8.39 0.62
N GLY A 86 -13.95 -8.81 1.66
CA GLY A 86 -13.55 -8.62 3.04
C GLY A 86 -12.26 -9.37 3.40
N LEU A 87 -12.10 -10.59 2.88
CA LEU A 87 -10.87 -11.39 3.03
C LEU A 87 -9.68 -10.72 2.36
N LEU A 88 -9.87 -10.22 1.12
CA LEU A 88 -8.82 -9.50 0.40
C LEU A 88 -8.33 -8.27 1.15
N VAL A 89 -9.25 -7.46 1.67
CA VAL A 89 -8.91 -6.28 2.47
C VAL A 89 -8.18 -6.70 3.75
N LYS A 90 -8.65 -7.75 4.43
CA LYS A 90 -7.99 -8.28 5.64
C LYS A 90 -6.56 -8.72 5.35
N ILE A 91 -6.33 -9.51 4.29
CA ILE A 91 -5.00 -9.97 3.88
C ILE A 91 -4.09 -8.80 3.53
N ALA A 92 -4.58 -7.86 2.69
CA ALA A 92 -3.82 -6.68 2.30
C ALA A 92 -3.41 -5.83 3.51
N THR A 93 -4.32 -5.67 4.47
CA THR A 93 -4.07 -4.94 5.71
C THR A 93 -3.01 -5.62 6.56
N ILE A 94 -3.12 -6.94 6.78
CA ILE A 94 -2.11 -7.73 7.53
C ILE A 94 -0.73 -7.60 6.88
N LEU A 95 -0.63 -7.79 5.56
CA LEU A 95 0.62 -7.64 4.83
C LEU A 95 1.21 -6.23 4.96
N SER A 96 0.37 -5.20 4.90
CA SER A 96 0.79 -3.81 5.08
C SER A 96 1.36 -3.56 6.47
N PHE A 97 0.72 -4.07 7.52
CA PHE A 97 1.21 -3.92 8.89
C PHE A 97 2.53 -4.66 9.14
N ILE A 98 2.73 -5.82 8.52
CA ILE A 98 3.99 -6.56 8.64
C ILE A 98 5.11 -5.85 7.87
N THR A 99 4.82 -5.35 6.68
CA THR A 99 5.85 -4.77 5.80
C THR A 99 6.22 -3.32 6.14
N ALA A 100 5.28 -2.54 6.69
CA ALA A 100 5.49 -1.12 6.98
C ALA A 100 6.70 -0.84 7.91
N PRO A 101 6.85 -1.48 9.09
CA PRO A 101 7.99 -1.23 9.96
C PRO A 101 9.31 -1.68 9.33
N PHE A 102 9.30 -2.75 8.53
CA PHE A 102 10.47 -3.23 7.82
C PHE A 102 10.95 -2.21 6.77
N TYR A 103 10.04 -1.69 5.94
CA TYR A 103 10.38 -0.64 4.98
C TYR A 103 10.82 0.66 5.66
N ALA A 104 10.20 1.03 6.77
CA ALA A 104 10.60 2.20 7.53
C ALA A 104 12.04 2.06 8.07
N ALA A 105 12.39 0.88 8.60
CA ALA A 105 13.75 0.59 9.09
C ALA A 105 14.78 0.60 7.94
N LEU A 106 14.45 0.00 6.78
CA LEU A 106 15.30 0.04 5.59
C LEU A 106 15.54 1.46 5.10
N ASN A 107 14.49 2.27 5.01
CA ASN A 107 14.59 3.66 4.60
C ASN A 107 15.49 4.47 5.56
N LEU A 108 15.31 4.31 6.87
CA LEU A 108 16.16 4.98 7.85
C LEU A 108 17.64 4.55 7.67
N ARG A 109 17.89 3.26 7.49
CA ARG A 109 19.25 2.74 7.26
C ARG A 109 19.88 3.30 5.97
N LEU A 110 19.10 3.39 4.88
CA LEU A 110 19.57 3.94 3.60
C LEU A 110 19.93 5.42 3.74
N VAL A 111 19.06 6.24 4.33
CA VAL A 111 19.26 7.69 4.47
C VAL A 111 20.38 8.02 5.47
N THR A 112 20.69 7.12 6.42
CA THR A 112 21.80 7.28 7.37
C THR A 112 23.08 6.59 6.91
N SER A 113 23.10 6.00 5.71
CA SER A 113 24.26 5.27 5.19
C SER A 113 25.42 6.20 4.84
N LYS A 114 26.64 5.65 4.85
CA LYS A 114 27.88 6.38 4.50
C LYS A 114 27.94 6.87 3.04
N HIS A 115 27.03 6.38 2.18
CA HIS A 115 26.95 6.75 0.77
C HIS A 115 26.23 8.09 0.54
N ILE A 116 25.56 8.63 1.56
CA ILE A 116 24.85 9.91 1.50
C ILE A 116 25.74 11.00 2.13
N PRO A 117 26.03 12.10 1.42
CA PRO A 117 26.79 13.22 1.97
C PRO A 117 26.20 13.71 3.30
N LEU A 118 27.05 14.03 4.27
CA LEU A 118 26.63 14.48 5.60
C LEU A 118 25.66 15.66 5.60
N ALA A 119 25.77 16.53 4.59
CA ALA A 119 24.86 17.68 4.41
C ALA A 119 23.38 17.26 4.14
N HIS A 120 23.17 16.06 3.60
CA HIS A 120 21.84 15.56 3.25
C HIS A 120 21.34 14.48 4.23
N GLN A 121 22.15 14.13 5.24
CA GLN A 121 21.72 13.18 6.26
C GLN A 121 20.73 13.85 7.24
N PRO A 122 19.73 13.09 7.76
CA PRO A 122 18.78 13.62 8.72
C PRO A 122 19.50 14.09 10.00
N LYS A 123 19.08 15.25 10.51
CA LYS A 123 19.57 15.79 11.78
C LYS A 123 19.24 14.82 12.93
N GLY A 124 19.99 14.92 14.05
CA GLY A 124 19.86 14.01 15.18
C GLY A 124 18.42 13.82 15.67
N TRP A 125 17.65 14.90 15.82
CA TRP A 125 16.26 14.84 16.27
C TRP A 125 15.35 14.09 15.26
N LEU A 126 15.59 14.21 13.93
CA LEU A 126 14.86 13.46 12.92
C LEU A 126 15.16 11.95 12.98
N LYS A 127 16.38 11.57 13.30
CA LYS A 127 16.73 10.16 13.53
C LYS A 127 15.97 9.60 14.73
N VAL A 128 15.91 10.35 15.83
CA VAL A 128 15.17 9.95 17.04
C VAL A 128 13.67 9.81 16.71
N ALA A 129 13.08 10.81 16.04
CA ALA A 129 11.68 10.76 15.62
C ALA A 129 11.39 9.56 14.69
N SER A 130 12.32 9.25 13.77
CA SER A 130 12.18 8.08 12.88
C SER A 130 12.24 6.77 13.66
N VAL A 131 13.13 6.64 14.63
CA VAL A 131 13.20 5.43 15.48
C VAL A 131 11.92 5.28 16.32
N LEU A 132 11.44 6.37 16.91
CA LEU A 132 10.17 6.35 17.65
C LEU A 132 8.99 5.96 16.74
N GLY A 133 8.94 6.47 15.51
CA GLY A 133 7.94 6.08 14.52
C GLY A 133 8.02 4.58 14.17
N ILE A 134 9.21 4.03 14.00
CA ILE A 134 9.40 2.59 13.73
C ILE A 134 8.94 1.75 14.93
N LEU A 135 9.29 2.15 16.16
CA LEU A 135 8.84 1.47 17.37
C LEU A 135 7.30 1.52 17.52
N PHE A 136 6.71 2.67 17.21
CA PHE A 136 5.24 2.81 17.18
C PHE A 136 4.61 1.87 16.14
N LEU A 137 5.15 1.82 14.91
CA LEU A 137 4.66 0.92 13.87
C LEU A 137 4.79 -0.55 14.29
N LEU A 138 5.91 -0.95 14.91
CA LEU A 138 6.11 -2.31 15.41
C LEU A 138 5.11 -2.65 16.52
N GLY A 139 4.94 -1.76 17.50
CA GLY A 139 3.97 -1.93 18.59
C GLY A 139 2.55 -2.05 18.08
N PHE A 140 2.14 -1.15 17.17
CA PHE A 140 0.82 -1.16 16.59
C PHE A 140 0.58 -2.41 15.72
N SER A 141 1.58 -2.83 14.93
CA SER A 141 1.50 -4.06 14.14
C SER A 141 1.35 -5.29 15.03
N GLY A 142 2.08 -5.34 16.16
CA GLY A 142 1.98 -6.42 17.13
C GLY A 142 0.60 -6.50 17.77
N VAL A 143 0.06 -5.37 18.23
CA VAL A 143 -1.31 -5.29 18.79
C VAL A 143 -2.35 -5.69 17.75
N TYR A 144 -2.22 -5.20 16.53
CA TYR A 144 -3.16 -5.51 15.45
C TYR A 144 -3.17 -7.02 15.14
N LEU A 145 -1.99 -7.65 15.05
CA LEU A 145 -1.90 -9.09 14.83
C LEU A 145 -2.48 -9.88 16.01
N TYR A 146 -2.21 -9.46 17.25
CA TYR A 146 -2.76 -10.10 18.46
C TYR A 146 -4.30 -10.06 18.51
N VAL A 147 -4.91 -8.99 18.01
CA VAL A 147 -6.39 -8.85 18.00
C VAL A 147 -7.03 -9.67 16.89
N ILE A 148 -6.31 -9.94 15.79
CA ILE A 148 -6.85 -10.67 14.62
C ILE A 148 -6.71 -12.20 14.77
N PHE A 149 -5.69 -12.67 15.46
CA PHE A 149 -5.41 -14.10 15.70
C PHE A 149 -5.76 -14.51 17.13
#